data_0375948b3fbf9ae293a76623ce0ec2e7
#
_entry.id   0375948b3fbf9ae293a76623ce0ec2e7
#
_cell.length_a   1.000
_cell.length_b   1.000
_cell.length_c   1.000
_cell.angle_alpha   90.00
_cell.angle_beta   90.00
_cell.angle_gamma   90.00
#
_symmetry.space_group_name_H-M   'P 1'
#
loop_
_entity.id
_entity.type
_entity.pdbx_description
1 polymer ?
#
loop_
_entity_poly.entity_id
_entity_poly.type
_entity_poly.pdbx_seq_one_letter_code
_entity_poly.pdbx_strand_id
1 'polypeptide(L)'
;MLPPMHGPNLIQVLQQLQAEHGWLSDEVLAAHAKATSTPLYRLQEVASFYPHFHRSPPPRRTVAVCRDAACHLRGAGTYRDAIASELDGVDGIEVHEVSCLGRCEHAPAACVDDVPVLGGSAAEVGAIARGEAPLPSDEPTSSPRRWPTDPYPDVAARYGVLKRLLGDREAARRDVPDVLKEAGLRGMGGAGFPTGLKWRFVRDAVGDVKYAVVNADESEPGTFKDRVVLEELPHLVLEGLLIGCLVAGASHAWIYIRHEYGRETTAVRREIERARAAGLLADVGVDVDVFVSPGGYILGEETALIEALEGKRGEPRNKPPYPTNHGVHGRPTLMNNVETFSFVPAILSEGPAAWKAHGTHGATGWKFLSVAGDVAKPGVVCVPMGTTVRTLVDEHCGGMRDGLAMKAFCPGGASAPFLPASLADTPLDFEAMTKAGSMLGSGAVLVVAEGVDMLDLATNVVTFFRNESCGKCVPCRVGSEKAVRVLEAVQAGGADADALDRLVELDETLRLTSICGLGQVVLNPLTSVLRHFPDEVRDAAAPRG
;
A
#
# COMPACT_ATOMS: atom_id res chain seq x y z
N MET A 1 24.47 15.99 16.08
CA MET A 1 24.25 15.40 14.77
C MET A 1 25.45 14.54 14.42
N LEU A 2 25.30 13.22 14.40
CA LEU A 2 26.28 12.38 13.77
C LEU A 2 26.19 12.65 12.26
N PRO A 3 27.29 12.83 11.51
CA PRO A 3 27.23 12.94 10.06
C PRO A 3 26.55 11.69 9.49
N PRO A 4 25.78 11.79 8.38
CA PRO A 4 25.22 10.62 7.74
C PRO A 4 26.35 9.64 7.45
N MET A 5 26.28 8.44 8.01
CA MET A 5 27.30 7.39 7.84
C MET A 5 27.42 6.91 6.38
N HIS A 6 26.54 7.37 5.53
CA HIS A 6 26.49 7.08 4.09
C HIS A 6 26.22 8.38 3.35
N GLY A 7 26.74 8.52 2.13
CA GLY A 7 26.49 9.67 1.27
C GLY A 7 25.00 9.93 1.03
N PRO A 8 24.61 11.05 0.40
CA PRO A 8 23.22 11.38 0.16
C PRO A 8 22.53 10.25 -0.63
N ASN A 9 21.27 9.95 -0.27
CA ASN A 9 20.47 8.95 -0.96
C ASN A 9 20.24 9.38 -2.42
N LEU A 10 20.60 8.53 -3.39
CA LEU A 10 20.52 8.88 -4.81
C LEU A 10 19.10 9.22 -5.27
N ILE A 11 18.07 8.61 -4.67
CA ILE A 11 16.67 8.93 -4.98
C ILE A 11 16.34 10.35 -4.58
N GLN A 12 16.73 10.76 -3.36
CA GLN A 12 16.51 12.14 -2.89
C GLN A 12 17.30 13.15 -3.70
N VAL A 13 18.54 12.79 -4.10
CA VAL A 13 19.34 13.61 -5.02
C VAL A 13 18.65 13.79 -6.37
N LEU A 14 18.12 12.70 -6.96
CA LEU A 14 17.41 12.75 -8.23
C LEU A 14 16.09 13.53 -8.12
N GLN A 15 15.36 13.41 -7.01
CA GLN A 15 14.16 14.22 -6.72
C GLN A 15 14.51 15.70 -6.66
N GLN A 16 15.60 16.06 -5.99
CA GLN A 16 16.07 17.44 -5.92
C GLN A 16 16.49 17.98 -7.30
N LEU A 17 17.29 17.22 -8.05
CA LEU A 17 17.71 17.61 -9.40
C LEU A 17 16.51 17.79 -10.34
N GLN A 18 15.51 16.91 -10.26
CA GLN A 18 14.28 17.04 -11.04
C GLN A 18 13.49 18.28 -10.65
N ALA A 19 13.38 18.61 -9.35
CA ALA A 19 12.72 19.82 -8.88
C ALA A 19 13.42 21.10 -9.33
N GLU A 20 14.77 21.10 -9.41
CA GLU A 20 15.58 22.24 -9.82
C GLU A 20 15.57 22.45 -11.34
N HIS A 21 15.57 21.36 -12.13
CA HIS A 21 15.74 21.41 -13.60
C HIS A 21 14.47 21.06 -14.39
N GLY A 22 13.38 20.64 -13.71
CA GLY A 22 12.14 20.18 -14.30
C GLY A 22 12.17 18.73 -14.77
N TRP A 23 13.34 18.22 -15.20
CA TRP A 23 13.56 16.85 -15.65
C TRP A 23 15.04 16.45 -15.61
N LEU A 24 15.31 15.15 -15.66
CA LEU A 24 16.65 14.57 -15.52
C LEU A 24 17.26 14.30 -16.90
N SER A 25 17.75 15.36 -17.58
CA SER A 25 18.44 15.20 -18.86
C SER A 25 19.79 14.48 -18.70
N ASP A 26 20.34 14.00 -19.79
CA ASP A 26 21.68 13.38 -19.77
C ASP A 26 22.76 14.40 -19.36
N GLU A 27 22.60 15.68 -19.72
CA GLU A 27 23.50 16.78 -19.32
C GLU A 27 23.42 17.03 -17.80
N VAL A 28 22.21 17.09 -17.21
CA VAL A 28 22.00 17.28 -15.77
C VAL A 28 22.65 16.13 -14.99
N LEU A 29 22.39 14.89 -15.41
CA LEU A 29 22.98 13.72 -14.75
C LEU A 29 24.52 13.66 -14.90
N ALA A 30 25.04 13.98 -16.07
CA ALA A 30 26.48 14.01 -16.31
C ALA A 30 27.18 15.12 -15.51
N ALA A 31 26.59 16.31 -15.43
CA ALA A 31 27.09 17.41 -14.62
C ALA A 31 27.15 17.03 -13.13
N HIS A 32 26.07 16.47 -12.59
CA HIS A 32 26.02 16.01 -11.21
C HIS A 32 27.02 14.88 -10.95
N ALA A 33 27.10 13.88 -11.82
CA ALA A 33 28.07 12.78 -11.75
C ALA A 33 29.51 13.29 -11.62
N LYS A 34 29.87 14.28 -12.46
CA LYS A 34 31.20 14.92 -12.44
C LYS A 34 31.45 15.71 -11.15
N ALA A 35 30.47 16.48 -10.70
CA ALA A 35 30.58 17.35 -9.50
C ALA A 35 30.73 16.53 -8.21
N THR A 36 30.06 15.38 -8.11
CA THR A 36 30.02 14.54 -6.90
C THR A 36 30.93 13.31 -6.97
N SER A 37 31.60 13.07 -8.10
CA SER A 37 32.33 11.83 -8.39
C SER A 37 31.44 10.56 -8.30
N THR A 38 30.13 10.72 -8.46
CA THR A 38 29.18 9.60 -8.54
C THR A 38 29.22 9.01 -9.95
N PRO A 39 29.38 7.68 -10.12
CA PRO A 39 29.36 7.09 -11.46
C PRO A 39 28.04 7.36 -12.19
N LEU A 40 28.11 7.88 -13.44
CA LEU A 40 26.94 8.27 -14.21
C LEU A 40 25.91 7.14 -14.36
N TYR A 41 26.40 5.91 -14.60
CA TYR A 41 25.51 4.74 -14.75
C TYR A 41 24.63 4.49 -13.50
N ARG A 42 25.11 4.83 -12.29
CA ARG A 42 24.35 4.69 -11.07
C ARG A 42 23.14 5.65 -11.03
N LEU A 43 23.34 6.90 -11.48
CA LEU A 43 22.26 7.87 -11.59
C LEU A 43 21.24 7.43 -12.65
N GLN A 44 21.73 6.98 -13.82
CA GLN A 44 20.88 6.51 -14.92
C GLN A 44 20.09 5.26 -14.56
N GLU A 45 20.71 4.29 -13.87
CA GLU A 45 20.10 3.05 -13.39
C GLU A 45 18.91 3.34 -12.46
N VAL A 46 19.09 4.25 -11.49
CA VAL A 46 18.04 4.63 -10.55
C VAL A 46 16.97 5.47 -11.24
N ALA A 47 17.36 6.48 -12.03
CA ALA A 47 16.43 7.35 -12.72
C ALA A 47 15.53 6.63 -13.74
N SER A 48 16.04 5.54 -14.36
CA SER A 48 15.26 4.76 -15.34
C SER A 48 14.32 3.73 -14.71
N PHE A 49 14.47 3.43 -13.42
CA PHE A 49 13.68 2.42 -12.73
C PHE A 49 12.35 2.98 -12.19
N TYR A 50 12.36 4.20 -11.70
CA TYR A 50 11.22 4.78 -11.00
C TYR A 50 10.38 5.65 -11.92
N PRO A 51 9.04 5.46 -11.96
CA PRO A 51 8.15 6.12 -12.92
C PRO A 51 8.04 7.64 -12.72
N HIS A 52 8.28 8.15 -11.50
CA HIS A 52 8.22 9.60 -11.22
C HIS A 52 9.47 10.37 -11.65
N PHE A 53 10.49 9.70 -12.20
CA PHE A 53 11.64 10.40 -12.77
C PHE A 53 11.48 10.62 -14.26
N HIS A 54 11.41 11.89 -14.68
CA HIS A 54 11.27 12.28 -16.07
C HIS A 54 12.63 12.36 -16.76
N ARG A 55 12.85 11.51 -17.78
CA ARG A 55 14.05 11.50 -18.61
C ARG A 55 13.93 12.37 -19.87
N SER A 56 12.76 12.89 -20.13
CA SER A 56 12.43 13.84 -21.20
C SER A 56 11.61 15.00 -20.60
N PRO A 57 11.53 16.16 -21.27
CA PRO A 57 10.69 17.24 -20.81
C PRO A 57 9.25 16.76 -20.57
N PRO A 58 8.70 16.93 -19.36
CA PRO A 58 7.32 16.57 -19.08
C PRO A 58 6.36 17.51 -19.83
N PRO A 59 5.12 17.10 -20.06
CA PRO A 59 4.08 18.01 -20.54
C PRO A 59 3.85 19.15 -19.53
N ARG A 60 3.20 20.21 -19.97
CA ARG A 60 2.86 21.35 -19.08
C ARG A 60 1.99 20.92 -17.92
N ARG A 61 1.09 19.96 -18.14
CA ARG A 61 0.23 19.32 -17.18
C ARG A 61 0.03 17.85 -17.49
N THR A 62 -0.15 17.07 -16.46
CA THR A 62 -0.50 15.65 -16.56
C THR A 62 -1.85 15.37 -15.91
N VAL A 63 -2.65 14.52 -16.55
CA VAL A 63 -3.87 13.96 -15.95
C VAL A 63 -3.70 12.44 -15.89
N ALA A 64 -3.55 11.94 -14.68
CA ALA A 64 -3.43 10.50 -14.42
C ALA A 64 -4.78 9.93 -14.02
N VAL A 65 -5.26 8.88 -14.71
CA VAL A 65 -6.53 8.19 -14.41
C VAL A 65 -6.23 6.78 -13.96
N CYS A 66 -6.72 6.41 -12.78
CA CYS A 66 -6.56 5.06 -12.25
C CYS A 66 -7.38 4.06 -13.08
N ARG A 67 -6.74 2.93 -13.46
CA ARG A 67 -7.38 1.87 -14.28
C ARG A 67 -7.71 0.59 -13.51
N ASP A 68 -7.32 0.45 -12.22
CA ASP A 68 -7.31 -0.84 -11.53
C ASP A 68 -8.54 -1.08 -10.65
N ALA A 69 -8.88 -2.36 -10.51
CA ALA A 69 -9.83 -2.93 -9.54
C ALA A 69 -11.10 -2.07 -9.33
N ALA A 70 -11.22 -1.32 -8.21
CA ALA A 70 -12.40 -0.52 -7.91
C ALA A 70 -12.70 0.54 -8.99
N CYS A 71 -11.67 1.18 -9.56
CA CYS A 71 -11.84 2.14 -10.64
C CYS A 71 -12.30 1.46 -11.94
N HIS A 72 -11.76 0.27 -12.26
CA HIS A 72 -12.21 -0.55 -13.37
C HIS A 72 -13.70 -0.89 -13.26
N LEU A 73 -14.14 -1.42 -12.10
CA LEU A 73 -15.55 -1.70 -11.80
C LEU A 73 -16.46 -0.48 -11.95
N ARG A 74 -15.93 0.71 -11.75
CA ARG A 74 -16.65 1.98 -11.83
C ARG A 74 -16.49 2.70 -13.16
N GLY A 75 -16.02 2.02 -14.21
CA GLY A 75 -15.95 2.55 -15.56
C GLY A 75 -14.79 3.50 -15.82
N ALA A 76 -13.61 3.20 -15.28
CA ALA A 76 -12.40 4.03 -15.45
C ALA A 76 -12.05 4.32 -16.91
N GLY A 77 -12.23 3.35 -17.82
CA GLY A 77 -12.00 3.55 -19.25
C GLY A 77 -12.90 4.63 -19.85
N THR A 78 -14.21 4.55 -19.60
CA THR A 78 -15.18 5.58 -20.06
C THR A 78 -14.86 6.95 -19.45
N TYR A 79 -14.45 6.98 -18.17
CA TYR A 79 -14.08 8.22 -17.49
C TYR A 79 -12.82 8.84 -18.10
N ARG A 80 -11.79 8.03 -18.38
CA ARG A 80 -10.58 8.47 -19.08
C ARG A 80 -10.90 9.06 -20.46
N ASP A 81 -11.74 8.36 -21.24
CA ASP A 81 -12.11 8.81 -22.60
C ASP A 81 -12.90 10.12 -22.56
N ALA A 82 -13.77 10.29 -21.56
CA ALA A 82 -14.49 11.56 -21.34
C ALA A 82 -13.52 12.70 -20.98
N ILE A 83 -12.53 12.47 -20.10
CA ILE A 83 -11.50 13.47 -19.78
C ILE A 83 -10.65 13.79 -21.02
N ALA A 84 -10.23 12.76 -21.77
CA ALA A 84 -9.47 12.97 -23.01
C ALA A 84 -10.25 13.81 -24.03
N SER A 85 -11.56 13.59 -24.15
CA SER A 85 -12.45 14.38 -25.00
C SER A 85 -12.58 15.85 -24.55
N GLU A 86 -12.64 16.09 -23.24
CA GLU A 86 -12.65 17.46 -22.66
C GLU A 86 -11.34 18.23 -22.93
N LEU A 87 -10.25 17.51 -23.14
CA LEU A 87 -8.91 18.07 -23.35
C LEU A 87 -8.44 17.97 -24.80
N ASP A 88 -9.29 17.50 -25.71
CA ASP A 88 -8.94 17.41 -27.15
C ASP A 88 -8.57 18.77 -27.71
N GLY A 89 -7.47 18.83 -28.44
CA GLY A 89 -6.94 20.05 -29.01
C GLY A 89 -6.28 21.04 -28.03
N VAL A 90 -6.11 20.67 -26.75
CA VAL A 90 -5.41 21.50 -25.76
C VAL A 90 -3.93 21.12 -25.70
N ASP A 91 -3.07 22.00 -26.18
CA ASP A 91 -1.62 21.73 -26.21
C ASP A 91 -0.97 21.63 -24.84
N GLY A 92 -0.05 20.69 -24.70
CA GLY A 92 0.79 20.53 -23.52
C GLY A 92 0.12 19.86 -22.33
N ILE A 93 -1.05 19.23 -22.52
CA ILE A 93 -1.69 18.39 -21.52
C ILE A 93 -1.66 16.94 -22.00
N GLU A 94 -1.25 16.02 -21.12
CA GLU A 94 -1.23 14.58 -21.39
C GLU A 94 -2.20 13.86 -20.44
N VAL A 95 -3.07 13.02 -21.00
CA VAL A 95 -3.95 12.12 -20.25
C VAL A 95 -3.42 10.70 -20.37
N HIS A 96 -3.10 10.06 -19.24
CA HIS A 96 -2.58 8.70 -19.21
C HIS A 96 -3.18 7.85 -18.09
N GLU A 97 -3.10 6.54 -18.28
CA GLU A 97 -3.55 5.59 -17.26
C GLU A 97 -2.42 5.25 -16.29
N VAL A 98 -2.79 5.12 -15.02
CA VAL A 98 -1.87 4.73 -13.95
C VAL A 98 -2.45 3.58 -13.12
N SER A 99 -1.58 2.93 -12.36
CA SER A 99 -1.97 2.02 -11.29
C SER A 99 -2.67 2.76 -10.14
N CYS A 100 -3.11 2.03 -9.14
CA CYS A 100 -3.96 2.53 -8.05
C CYS A 100 -3.43 3.82 -7.40
N LEU A 101 -4.27 4.87 -7.40
CA LEU A 101 -3.99 6.16 -6.75
C LEU A 101 -4.30 6.17 -5.25
N GLY A 102 -4.75 5.04 -4.65
CA GLY A 102 -5.13 4.97 -3.24
C GLY A 102 -6.40 5.76 -2.90
N ARG A 103 -7.28 6.00 -3.88
CA ARG A 103 -8.54 6.77 -3.74
C ARG A 103 -9.76 5.93 -4.18
N CYS A 104 -9.75 4.64 -3.86
CA CYS A 104 -10.73 3.67 -4.34
C CYS A 104 -12.16 3.96 -3.86
N GLU A 105 -12.34 4.72 -2.78
CA GLU A 105 -13.64 5.21 -2.30
C GLU A 105 -14.24 6.30 -3.21
N HIS A 106 -13.41 6.92 -4.03
CA HIS A 106 -13.80 7.93 -5.02
C HIS A 106 -13.68 7.41 -6.46
N ALA A 107 -13.82 6.10 -6.64
CA ALA A 107 -13.71 5.48 -7.96
C ALA A 107 -14.82 5.94 -8.93
N PRO A 108 -14.50 6.27 -10.20
CA PRO A 108 -13.16 6.28 -10.80
C PRO A 108 -12.34 7.50 -10.34
N ALA A 109 -11.05 7.29 -10.07
CA ALA A 109 -10.16 8.30 -9.50
C ALA A 109 -9.22 8.90 -10.55
N ALA A 110 -8.96 10.20 -10.46
CA ALA A 110 -7.98 10.92 -11.27
C ALA A 110 -7.15 11.90 -10.44
N CYS A 111 -5.96 12.22 -10.93
CA CYS A 111 -5.09 13.28 -10.44
C CYS A 111 -4.77 14.28 -11.54
N VAL A 112 -4.54 15.54 -11.18
CA VAL A 112 -3.93 16.54 -12.05
C VAL A 112 -2.61 16.96 -11.40
N ASP A 113 -1.48 16.79 -12.10
CA ASP A 113 -0.12 17.03 -11.56
C ASP A 113 0.09 16.37 -10.19
N ASP A 114 -0.23 15.07 -10.08
CA ASP A 114 -0.18 14.25 -8.87
C ASP A 114 -1.14 14.65 -7.73
N VAL A 115 -1.93 15.71 -7.90
CA VAL A 115 -2.92 16.13 -6.91
C VAL A 115 -4.26 15.44 -7.18
N PRO A 116 -4.80 14.63 -6.24
CA PRO A 116 -6.05 13.93 -6.44
C PRO A 116 -7.26 14.86 -6.58
N VAL A 117 -8.08 14.62 -7.62
CA VAL A 117 -9.38 15.27 -7.79
C VAL A 117 -10.47 14.31 -7.30
N LEU A 118 -10.91 14.50 -6.07
CA LEU A 118 -11.80 13.55 -5.37
C LEU A 118 -13.25 13.64 -5.89
N GLY A 119 -13.72 12.55 -6.53
CA GLY A 119 -15.09 12.45 -7.02
C GLY A 119 -15.45 13.44 -8.13
N GLY A 120 -14.44 14.04 -8.78
CA GLY A 120 -14.66 15.03 -9.85
C GLY A 120 -15.21 14.41 -11.13
N SER A 121 -16.13 15.11 -11.79
CA SER A 121 -16.56 14.79 -13.16
C SER A 121 -15.43 15.03 -14.17
N ALA A 122 -15.54 14.44 -15.36
CA ALA A 122 -14.56 14.69 -16.44
C ALA A 122 -14.41 16.19 -16.76
N ALA A 123 -15.51 16.94 -16.76
CA ALA A 123 -15.49 18.38 -16.99
C ALA A 123 -14.73 19.15 -15.89
N GLU A 124 -14.89 18.77 -14.62
CA GLU A 124 -14.16 19.40 -13.50
C GLU A 124 -12.66 19.10 -13.58
N VAL A 125 -12.29 17.85 -13.87
CA VAL A 125 -10.87 17.46 -14.10
C VAL A 125 -10.30 18.25 -15.29
N GLY A 126 -11.05 18.34 -16.39
CA GLY A 126 -10.67 19.11 -17.57
C GLY A 126 -10.45 20.60 -17.26
N ALA A 127 -11.37 21.23 -16.50
CA ALA A 127 -11.25 22.64 -16.10
C ALA A 127 -10.00 22.89 -15.23
N ILE A 128 -9.70 21.99 -14.28
CA ILE A 128 -8.48 22.06 -13.45
C ILE A 128 -7.23 21.90 -14.35
N ALA A 129 -7.24 20.94 -15.25
CA ALA A 129 -6.11 20.69 -16.15
C ALA A 129 -5.84 21.88 -17.10
N ARG A 130 -6.89 22.56 -17.60
CA ARG A 130 -6.75 23.80 -18.39
C ARG A 130 -6.33 25.01 -17.55
N GLY A 131 -6.38 24.92 -16.22
CA GLY A 131 -6.08 26.03 -15.30
C GLY A 131 -7.26 27.00 -15.11
N GLU A 132 -8.47 26.61 -15.47
CA GLU A 132 -9.71 27.36 -15.30
C GLU A 132 -10.25 27.24 -13.86
N ALA A 133 -9.84 26.18 -13.14
CA ALA A 133 -10.11 25.96 -11.74
C ALA A 133 -8.80 25.65 -10.97
N PRO A 134 -8.72 25.99 -9.68
CA PRO A 134 -7.53 25.72 -8.88
C PRO A 134 -7.35 24.21 -8.63
N LEU A 135 -6.09 23.79 -8.45
CA LEU A 135 -5.79 22.45 -7.91
C LEU A 135 -6.39 22.29 -6.51
N PRO A 136 -6.87 21.10 -6.15
CA PRO A 136 -7.29 20.80 -4.79
C PRO A 136 -6.15 21.02 -3.79
N SER A 137 -6.49 21.36 -2.55
CA SER A 137 -5.49 21.58 -1.50
C SER A 137 -4.94 20.26 -0.95
N ASP A 138 -3.62 20.23 -0.70
CA ASP A 138 -2.95 19.16 0.05
C ASP A 138 -3.01 19.36 1.58
N GLU A 139 -3.81 20.31 2.06
CA GLU A 139 -4.04 20.48 3.49
C GLU A 139 -4.88 19.31 4.03
N PRO A 140 -4.45 18.68 5.15
CA PRO A 140 -5.23 17.65 5.81
C PRO A 140 -6.62 18.16 6.19
N THR A 141 -7.64 17.37 5.92
CA THR A 141 -8.99 17.70 6.36
C THR A 141 -9.12 17.39 7.85
N SER A 142 -9.55 18.37 8.63
CA SER A 142 -9.87 18.12 10.04
C SER A 142 -11.15 17.31 10.13
N SER A 143 -11.04 15.99 10.28
CA SER A 143 -12.19 15.15 10.62
C SER A 143 -12.30 15.04 12.14
N PRO A 144 -13.43 15.35 12.76
CA PRO A 144 -13.65 15.13 14.19
C PRO A 144 -13.96 13.65 14.51
N ARG A 145 -13.71 12.72 13.58
CA ARG A 145 -14.00 11.29 13.79
C ARG A 145 -13.18 10.76 14.98
N ARG A 146 -13.87 10.13 15.92
CA ARG A 146 -13.22 9.41 17.00
C ARG A 146 -13.11 7.93 16.64
N TRP A 147 -11.88 7.44 16.61
CA TRP A 147 -11.61 6.04 16.34
C TRP A 147 -11.56 5.23 17.63
N PRO A 148 -12.10 4.00 17.65
CA PRO A 148 -12.12 3.18 18.86
C PRO A 148 -10.73 2.78 19.37
N THR A 149 -9.73 2.88 18.49
CA THR A 149 -8.32 2.53 18.79
C THR A 149 -7.50 3.71 19.29
N ASP A 150 -8.08 4.93 19.36
CA ASP A 150 -7.40 6.07 19.97
C ASP A 150 -7.67 6.12 21.48
N PRO A 151 -6.66 5.80 22.33
CA PRO A 151 -6.85 5.78 23.77
C PRO A 151 -6.87 7.19 24.39
N TYR A 152 -6.62 8.24 23.61
CA TYR A 152 -6.47 9.58 24.12
C TYR A 152 -7.74 10.41 24.01
N PRO A 153 -8.22 11.02 25.14
CA PRO A 153 -9.41 11.87 25.11
C PRO A 153 -9.18 13.20 24.36
N ASP A 154 -7.95 13.68 24.34
CA ASP A 154 -7.57 14.96 23.76
C ASP A 154 -6.08 15.02 23.38
N VAL A 155 -5.67 16.11 22.75
CA VAL A 155 -4.30 16.33 22.26
C VAL A 155 -3.27 16.37 23.40
N ALA A 156 -3.63 16.87 24.58
CA ALA A 156 -2.72 16.98 25.72
C ALA A 156 -2.35 15.62 26.31
N ALA A 157 -3.25 14.66 26.21
CA ALA A 157 -3.05 13.28 26.67
C ALA A 157 -2.18 12.44 25.73
N ARG A 158 -1.99 12.86 24.47
CA ARG A 158 -1.20 12.11 23.48
C ARG A 158 0.20 11.80 23.97
N TYR A 159 0.72 10.67 23.49
CA TYR A 159 2.02 10.13 23.91
C TYR A 159 2.08 9.73 25.40
N GLY A 160 0.94 9.55 26.04
CA GLY A 160 0.88 9.15 27.44
C GLY A 160 1.47 7.77 27.71
N VAL A 161 1.30 6.83 26.76
CA VAL A 161 1.89 5.49 26.84
C VAL A 161 3.41 5.56 26.73
N LEU A 162 3.93 6.27 25.72
CA LEU A 162 5.37 6.46 25.55
C LEU A 162 6.01 7.11 26.79
N LYS A 163 5.42 8.21 27.30
CA LYS A 163 5.92 8.91 28.48
C LYS A 163 6.01 7.99 29.70
N ARG A 164 5.02 7.12 29.90
CA ARG A 164 5.03 6.09 30.96
C ARG A 164 6.17 5.09 30.77
N LEU A 165 6.38 4.60 29.54
CA LEU A 165 7.44 3.63 29.23
C LEU A 165 8.85 4.22 29.38
N LEU A 166 9.02 5.51 29.11
CA LEU A 166 10.29 6.23 29.31
C LEU A 166 10.71 6.28 30.79
N GLY A 167 9.77 6.13 31.73
CA GLY A 167 10.05 6.05 33.17
C GLY A 167 10.81 4.79 33.61
N ASP A 168 10.67 3.68 32.85
CA ASP A 168 11.45 2.45 33.03
C ASP A 168 11.72 1.79 31.67
N ARG A 169 12.79 2.25 31.04
CA ARG A 169 13.17 1.80 29.68
C ARG A 169 13.55 0.33 29.62
N GLU A 170 14.18 -0.21 30.65
CA GLU A 170 14.60 -1.61 30.68
C GLU A 170 13.39 -2.54 30.79
N ALA A 171 12.43 -2.19 31.63
CA ALA A 171 11.16 -2.91 31.69
C ALA A 171 10.40 -2.82 30.36
N ALA A 172 10.34 -1.61 29.75
CA ALA A 172 9.69 -1.42 28.46
C ALA A 172 10.32 -2.31 27.35
N ARG A 173 11.64 -2.34 27.28
CA ARG A 173 12.38 -3.18 26.29
C ARG A 173 12.12 -4.66 26.48
N ARG A 174 12.02 -5.11 27.75
CA ARG A 174 11.77 -6.52 28.08
C ARG A 174 10.32 -6.92 27.81
N ASP A 175 9.36 -6.12 28.31
CA ASP A 175 7.98 -6.55 28.47
C ASP A 175 7.07 -6.23 27.29
N VAL A 176 7.30 -5.10 26.56
CA VAL A 176 6.46 -4.69 25.43
C VAL A 176 6.33 -5.78 24.35
N PRO A 177 7.39 -6.46 23.89
CA PRO A 177 7.24 -7.54 22.91
C PRO A 177 6.35 -8.70 23.39
N ASP A 178 6.38 -9.00 24.70
CA ASP A 178 5.56 -10.06 25.28
C ASP A 178 4.10 -9.64 25.39
N VAL A 179 3.81 -8.39 25.75
CA VAL A 179 2.45 -7.81 25.74
C VAL A 179 1.86 -7.83 24.33
N LEU A 180 2.61 -7.42 23.31
CA LEU A 180 2.15 -7.45 21.91
C LEU A 180 1.91 -8.88 21.40
N LYS A 181 2.75 -9.84 21.84
CA LYS A 181 2.56 -11.26 21.53
C LYS A 181 1.31 -11.81 22.22
N GLU A 182 1.12 -11.49 23.50
CA GLU A 182 -0.07 -11.90 24.27
C GLU A 182 -1.34 -11.30 23.68
N ALA A 183 -1.32 -10.03 23.26
CA ALA A 183 -2.43 -9.38 22.58
C ALA A 183 -2.79 -10.03 21.23
N GLY A 184 -1.90 -10.86 20.69
CA GLY A 184 -2.10 -11.49 19.39
C GLY A 184 -1.89 -10.54 18.21
N LEU A 185 -1.18 -9.40 18.40
CA LEU A 185 -0.94 -8.44 17.32
C LEU A 185 -0.08 -9.06 16.21
N ARG A 186 -0.64 -9.08 15.00
CA ARG A 186 0.04 -9.51 13.77
C ARG A 186 0.31 -8.32 12.86
N GLY A 187 1.22 -8.49 11.90
CA GLY A 187 1.49 -7.46 10.89
C GLY A 187 0.28 -7.22 9.99
N MET A 188 -0.26 -6.01 9.98
CA MET A 188 -1.49 -5.63 9.29
C MET A 188 -1.29 -5.19 7.83
N GLY A 189 -0.06 -5.27 7.32
CA GLY A 189 0.27 -4.96 5.92
C GLY A 189 0.16 -6.14 4.95
N GLY A 190 -0.44 -7.26 5.37
CA GLY A 190 -0.70 -8.42 4.51
C GLY A 190 -0.07 -9.73 4.98
N ALA A 191 1.21 -9.74 5.36
CA ALA A 191 1.94 -10.98 5.71
C ALA A 191 1.54 -11.61 7.05
N GLY A 192 0.89 -10.88 7.95
CA GLY A 192 0.38 -11.42 9.20
C GLY A 192 1.42 -11.99 10.18
N PHE A 193 2.69 -11.59 10.10
CA PHE A 193 3.74 -12.08 10.99
C PHE A 193 3.53 -11.56 12.42
N PRO A 194 3.73 -12.38 13.49
CA PRO A 194 3.55 -11.94 14.87
C PRO A 194 4.45 -10.76 15.26
N THR A 195 3.85 -9.60 15.59
CA THR A 195 4.57 -8.34 15.79
C THR A 195 5.52 -8.40 16.99
N GLY A 196 5.07 -8.92 18.12
CA GLY A 196 5.92 -9.05 19.31
C GLY A 196 7.16 -9.92 19.08
N LEU A 197 7.05 -10.98 18.26
CA LEU A 197 8.18 -11.82 17.89
C LEU A 197 9.17 -11.08 16.99
N LYS A 198 8.68 -10.31 15.99
CA LYS A 198 9.52 -9.47 15.13
C LYS A 198 10.30 -8.44 15.97
N TRP A 199 9.64 -7.78 16.91
CA TRP A 199 10.27 -6.79 17.78
C TRP A 199 11.35 -7.39 18.66
N ARG A 200 11.10 -8.59 19.19
CA ARG A 200 12.10 -9.36 19.95
C ARG A 200 13.33 -9.69 19.08
N PHE A 201 13.12 -10.16 17.84
CA PHE A 201 14.23 -10.48 16.94
C PHE A 201 15.13 -9.27 16.69
N VAL A 202 14.55 -8.08 16.43
CA VAL A 202 15.34 -6.87 16.21
C VAL A 202 16.01 -6.39 17.50
N ARG A 203 15.31 -6.45 18.63
CA ARG A 203 15.89 -6.09 19.95
C ARG A 203 17.13 -6.94 20.25
N ASP A 204 17.03 -8.26 20.04
CA ASP A 204 18.07 -9.22 20.40
C ASP A 204 19.15 -9.38 19.33
N ALA A 205 18.92 -8.84 18.13
CA ALA A 205 19.91 -8.86 17.04
C ALA A 205 21.18 -8.11 17.45
N VAL A 206 22.32 -8.72 17.12
CA VAL A 206 23.64 -8.11 17.35
C VAL A 206 23.88 -6.97 16.37
N GLY A 207 24.30 -5.82 16.89
CA GLY A 207 24.61 -4.62 16.10
C GLY A 207 24.67 -3.38 16.98
N ASP A 208 25.60 -2.51 16.66
CA ASP A 208 25.83 -1.22 17.33
C ASP A 208 24.84 -0.13 16.88
N VAL A 209 24.29 -0.28 15.68
CA VAL A 209 23.30 0.61 15.08
C VAL A 209 22.09 -0.22 14.64
N LYS A 210 20.90 0.25 14.95
CA LYS A 210 19.64 -0.34 14.50
C LYS A 210 18.73 0.75 13.94
N TYR A 211 17.86 0.34 13.02
CA TYR A 211 16.92 1.23 12.35
C TYR A 211 15.47 0.81 12.57
N ALA A 212 14.55 1.74 12.36
CA ALA A 212 13.12 1.45 12.31
C ALA A 212 12.47 2.10 11.09
N VAL A 213 11.44 1.45 10.54
CA VAL A 213 10.73 1.93 9.35
C VAL A 213 9.24 1.70 9.51
N VAL A 214 8.44 2.74 9.33
CA VAL A 214 7.02 2.61 9.03
C VAL A 214 6.89 2.39 7.53
N ASN A 215 6.37 1.24 7.14
CA ASN A 215 6.00 0.98 5.76
C ASN A 215 4.61 1.59 5.50
N ALA A 216 4.61 2.76 4.86
CA ALA A 216 3.44 3.49 4.42
C ALA A 216 3.33 3.55 2.89
N ASP A 217 3.95 2.60 2.19
CA ASP A 217 3.76 2.37 0.75
C ASP A 217 2.52 1.49 0.54
N GLU A 218 1.36 2.11 0.59
CA GLU A 218 0.05 1.47 0.44
C GLU A 218 -0.40 1.59 -1.01
N SER A 219 0.14 0.73 -1.87
CA SER A 219 -0.04 0.83 -3.33
C SER A 219 -0.89 -0.31 -3.93
N GLU A 220 -1.43 -1.21 -3.10
CA GLU A 220 -2.26 -2.33 -3.55
C GLU A 220 -3.68 -1.87 -3.89
N PRO A 221 -4.22 -2.21 -5.08
CA PRO A 221 -5.57 -1.83 -5.48
C PRO A 221 -6.63 -2.30 -4.48
N GLY A 222 -7.49 -1.38 -4.08
CA GLY A 222 -8.50 -1.58 -3.04
C GLY A 222 -8.04 -1.22 -1.64
N THR A 223 -6.73 -1.03 -1.40
CA THR A 223 -6.18 -0.71 -0.08
C THR A 223 -5.94 0.80 0.05
N PHE A 224 -6.59 1.42 1.03
CA PHE A 224 -6.45 2.86 1.35
C PHE A 224 -6.72 3.18 2.84
N LYS A 225 -6.59 2.18 3.70
CA LYS A 225 -6.80 2.33 5.15
C LYS A 225 -5.66 3.07 5.84
N ASP A 226 -4.41 2.79 5.42
CA ASP A 226 -3.22 3.40 6.01
C ASP A 226 -3.17 4.90 5.72
N ARG A 227 -3.66 5.31 4.56
CA ARG A 227 -3.85 6.70 4.20
C ARG A 227 -4.71 7.44 5.25
N VAL A 228 -5.86 6.87 5.60
CA VAL A 228 -6.77 7.46 6.60
C VAL A 228 -6.14 7.49 7.99
N VAL A 229 -5.44 6.42 8.37
CA VAL A 229 -4.71 6.37 9.66
C VAL A 229 -3.58 7.41 9.72
N LEU A 230 -2.85 7.63 8.62
CA LEU A 230 -1.80 8.66 8.54
C LEU A 230 -2.37 10.09 8.62
N GLU A 231 -3.54 10.35 8.05
CA GLU A 231 -4.18 11.66 8.07
C GLU A 231 -4.86 11.95 9.41
N GLU A 232 -5.65 11.00 9.94
CA GLU A 232 -6.49 11.22 11.12
C GLU A 232 -5.82 10.84 12.46
N LEU A 233 -4.89 9.87 12.44
CA LEU A 233 -4.23 9.31 13.63
C LEU A 233 -2.68 9.32 13.53
N PRO A 234 -2.04 10.35 12.95
CA PRO A 234 -0.58 10.37 12.79
C PRO A 234 0.16 10.24 14.13
N HIS A 235 -0.43 10.72 15.22
CA HIS A 235 0.12 10.60 16.58
C HIS A 235 0.24 9.15 17.06
N LEU A 236 -0.72 8.27 16.74
CA LEU A 236 -0.65 6.86 17.12
C LEU A 236 0.43 6.12 16.31
N VAL A 237 0.55 6.42 15.02
CA VAL A 237 1.60 5.86 14.17
C VAL A 237 2.98 6.26 14.68
N LEU A 238 3.17 7.56 14.96
CA LEU A 238 4.44 8.07 15.47
C LEU A 238 4.75 7.54 16.86
N GLU A 239 3.78 7.51 17.78
CA GLU A 239 3.97 6.95 19.11
C GLU A 239 4.34 5.46 19.05
N GLY A 240 3.64 4.67 18.24
CA GLY A 240 3.96 3.25 18.02
C GLY A 240 5.37 3.06 17.46
N LEU A 241 5.80 3.90 16.50
CA LEU A 241 7.16 3.91 15.98
C LEU A 241 8.17 4.25 17.07
N LEU A 242 7.95 5.30 17.87
CA LEU A 242 8.84 5.71 18.96
C LEU A 242 8.96 4.62 20.03
N ILE A 243 7.87 3.95 20.37
CA ILE A 243 7.89 2.77 21.26
C ILE A 243 8.72 1.64 20.63
N GLY A 244 8.54 1.38 19.33
CA GLY A 244 9.33 0.41 18.58
C GLY A 244 10.83 0.74 18.60
N CYS A 245 11.20 2.02 18.42
CA CYS A 245 12.57 2.50 18.52
C CYS A 245 13.14 2.30 19.93
N LEU A 246 12.38 2.63 20.97
CA LEU A 246 12.76 2.42 22.37
C LEU A 246 13.06 0.93 22.64
N VAL A 247 12.18 0.03 22.19
CA VAL A 247 12.32 -1.43 22.40
C VAL A 247 13.50 -1.98 21.61
N ALA A 248 13.59 -1.67 20.32
CA ALA A 248 14.65 -2.18 19.45
C ALA A 248 16.02 -1.57 19.74
N GLY A 249 16.07 -0.36 20.30
CA GLY A 249 17.29 0.45 20.41
C GLY A 249 17.66 1.09 19.08
N ALA A 250 16.68 1.47 18.27
CA ALA A 250 16.91 2.14 16.99
C ALA A 250 17.26 3.61 17.22
N SER A 251 18.32 4.10 16.54
CA SER A 251 18.79 5.48 16.61
C SER A 251 18.29 6.38 15.48
N HIS A 252 17.76 5.77 14.43
CA HIS A 252 17.15 6.48 13.30
C HIS A 252 15.95 5.70 12.76
N ALA A 253 14.92 6.43 12.35
CA ALA A 253 13.71 5.85 11.80
C ALA A 253 13.20 6.64 10.60
N TRP A 254 12.51 5.95 9.69
CA TRP A 254 11.83 6.56 8.56
C TRP A 254 10.35 6.21 8.56
N ILE A 255 9.52 7.19 8.17
CA ILE A 255 8.18 6.94 7.67
C ILE A 255 8.29 6.97 6.15
N TYR A 256 8.30 5.78 5.53
CA TYR A 256 8.38 5.62 4.08
C TYR A 256 6.98 5.67 3.51
N ILE A 257 6.64 6.77 2.84
CA ILE A 257 5.29 7.08 2.39
C ILE A 257 5.25 7.19 0.86
N ARG A 258 4.18 6.67 0.26
CA ARG A 258 4.02 6.75 -1.19
C ARG A 258 3.82 8.18 -1.68
N HIS A 259 4.23 8.42 -2.94
CA HIS A 259 4.23 9.76 -3.57
C HIS A 259 2.85 10.42 -3.61
N GLU A 260 1.80 9.64 -3.91
CA GLU A 260 0.43 10.13 -4.10
C GLU A 260 -0.28 10.57 -2.80
N TYR A 261 0.39 10.47 -1.66
CA TYR A 261 -0.16 10.80 -0.34
C TYR A 261 0.35 12.15 0.18
N GLY A 262 0.11 13.24 -0.57
CA GLY A 262 0.55 14.60 -0.24
C GLY A 262 -0.02 15.12 1.09
N ARG A 263 -1.35 15.00 1.29
CA ARG A 263 -2.04 15.39 2.52
C ARG A 263 -1.54 14.64 3.74
N GLU A 264 -1.42 13.35 3.59
CA GLU A 264 -0.98 12.41 4.62
C GLU A 264 0.48 12.69 4.99
N THR A 265 1.33 12.99 4.01
CA THR A 265 2.71 13.42 4.22
C THR A 265 2.77 14.72 5.03
N THR A 266 1.90 15.67 4.72
CA THR A 266 1.80 16.93 5.47
C THR A 266 1.35 16.70 6.90
N ALA A 267 0.34 15.85 7.14
CA ALA A 267 -0.13 15.49 8.48
C ALA A 267 0.99 14.85 9.33
N VAL A 268 1.69 13.87 8.74
CA VAL A 268 2.80 13.16 9.41
C VAL A 268 3.95 14.10 9.73
N ARG A 269 4.37 14.96 8.81
CA ARG A 269 5.45 15.93 9.05
C ARG A 269 5.10 16.89 10.19
N ARG A 270 3.86 17.40 10.22
CA ARG A 270 3.39 18.25 11.31
C ARG A 270 3.42 17.54 12.67
N GLU A 271 3.06 16.27 12.69
CA GLU A 271 3.07 15.50 13.93
C GLU A 271 4.50 15.19 14.41
N ILE A 272 5.43 14.89 13.51
CA ILE A 272 6.86 14.74 13.83
C ILE A 272 7.40 16.04 14.45
N GLU A 273 7.09 17.20 13.87
CA GLU A 273 7.54 18.49 14.41
C GLU A 273 6.94 18.78 15.80
N ARG A 274 5.66 18.42 16.03
CA ARG A 274 5.06 18.53 17.37
C ARG A 274 5.76 17.65 18.39
N ALA A 275 6.03 16.40 18.04
CA ALA A 275 6.72 15.47 18.92
C ALA A 275 8.16 15.91 19.18
N ARG A 276 8.85 16.45 18.17
CA ARG A 276 10.21 17.02 18.28
C ARG A 276 10.22 18.23 19.21
N ALA A 277 9.30 19.17 19.02
CA ALA A 277 9.15 20.35 19.88
C ALA A 277 8.80 19.99 21.33
N ALA A 278 8.09 18.89 21.54
CA ALA A 278 7.79 18.35 22.87
C ALA A 278 8.96 17.55 23.50
N GLY A 279 10.10 17.41 22.82
CA GLY A 279 11.28 16.69 23.30
C GLY A 279 11.21 15.17 23.19
N LEU A 280 10.11 14.59 22.69
CA LEU A 280 9.86 13.14 22.70
C LEU A 280 10.89 12.34 21.88
N LEU A 281 11.35 12.88 20.74
CA LEU A 281 12.36 12.22 19.91
C LEU A 281 13.70 12.17 20.66
N ALA A 282 14.10 13.27 21.29
CA ALA A 282 15.31 13.34 22.11
C ALA A 282 15.23 12.42 23.33
N ASP A 283 14.06 12.37 23.98
CA ASP A 283 13.83 11.47 25.11
C ASP A 283 13.96 9.99 24.71
N VAL A 284 13.53 9.60 23.54
CA VAL A 284 13.74 8.22 23.01
C VAL A 284 15.19 8.03 22.57
N GLY A 285 15.84 9.06 22.05
CA GLY A 285 17.18 9.04 21.45
C GLY A 285 17.15 8.61 19.97
N VAL A 286 16.15 9.08 19.22
CA VAL A 286 15.93 8.72 17.81
C VAL A 286 15.71 9.95 16.93
N ASP A 287 16.27 9.96 15.74
CA ASP A 287 15.88 10.88 14.67
C ASP A 287 14.81 10.20 13.79
N VAL A 288 13.79 10.96 13.38
CA VAL A 288 12.70 10.48 12.53
C VAL A 288 12.57 11.39 11.32
N ASP A 289 12.66 10.79 10.13
CA ASP A 289 12.50 11.45 8.84
C ASP A 289 11.34 10.86 8.02
N VAL A 290 10.79 11.67 7.13
CA VAL A 290 9.83 11.21 6.12
C VAL A 290 10.56 10.98 4.80
N PHE A 291 10.47 9.77 4.28
CA PHE A 291 10.98 9.43 2.95
C PHE A 291 9.81 9.26 1.98
N VAL A 292 9.71 10.16 1.01
CA VAL A 292 8.68 10.07 -0.04
C VAL A 292 9.16 9.10 -1.12
N SER A 293 8.36 8.06 -1.35
CA SER A 293 8.62 7.02 -2.35
C SER A 293 8.68 7.60 -3.77
N PRO A 294 9.61 7.16 -4.61
CA PRO A 294 9.65 7.53 -6.01
C PRO A 294 8.62 6.78 -6.88
N GLY A 295 7.68 6.06 -6.26
CA GLY A 295 6.59 5.36 -6.90
C GLY A 295 6.87 3.91 -7.28
N GLY A 296 5.80 3.10 -7.32
CA GLY A 296 5.77 1.69 -7.69
C GLY A 296 5.32 0.77 -6.56
N TYR A 297 4.35 -0.09 -6.83
CA TYR A 297 3.76 -1.05 -5.88
C TYR A 297 4.81 -1.96 -5.20
N ILE A 298 5.86 -2.34 -5.96
CA ILE A 298 6.91 -3.22 -5.43
C ILE A 298 7.60 -2.64 -4.17
N LEU A 299 7.56 -1.34 -3.97
CA LEU A 299 8.19 -0.67 -2.82
C LEU A 299 7.43 -0.91 -1.50
N GLY A 300 6.23 -1.49 -1.54
CA GLY A 300 5.56 -2.06 -0.37
C GLY A 300 6.20 -3.35 0.13
N GLU A 301 6.99 -4.05 -0.70
CA GLU A 301 7.78 -5.20 -0.25
C GLU A 301 8.97 -4.73 0.61
N GLU A 302 9.11 -5.31 1.81
CA GLU A 302 10.03 -4.80 2.84
C GLU A 302 11.48 -4.64 2.38
N THR A 303 11.99 -5.53 1.50
CA THR A 303 13.38 -5.47 1.05
C THR A 303 13.57 -4.58 -0.17
N ALA A 304 12.56 -4.44 -1.03
CA ALA A 304 12.55 -3.45 -2.10
C ALA A 304 12.53 -2.02 -1.55
N LEU A 305 11.73 -1.79 -0.51
CA LEU A 305 11.72 -0.53 0.24
C LEU A 305 13.10 -0.22 0.84
N ILE A 306 13.78 -1.21 1.42
CA ILE A 306 15.14 -1.04 1.95
C ILE A 306 16.12 -0.67 0.84
N GLU A 307 16.05 -1.31 -0.34
CA GLU A 307 16.89 -0.94 -1.48
C GLU A 307 16.67 0.52 -1.90
N ALA A 308 15.42 1.00 -1.90
CA ALA A 308 15.10 2.40 -2.16
C ALA A 308 15.66 3.34 -1.07
N LEU A 309 15.53 2.98 0.21
CA LEU A 309 16.18 3.73 1.31
C LEU A 309 17.71 3.76 1.19
N GLU A 310 18.31 2.83 0.47
CA GLU A 310 19.74 2.81 0.17
C GLU A 310 20.11 3.51 -1.15
N GLY A 311 19.14 4.14 -1.82
CA GLY A 311 19.37 4.88 -3.07
C GLY A 311 19.62 3.99 -4.28
N LYS A 312 19.03 2.80 -4.30
CA LYS A 312 19.14 1.80 -5.36
C LYS A 312 17.79 1.56 -6.04
N ARG A 313 17.77 0.72 -7.09
CA ARG A 313 16.53 0.19 -7.66
C ARG A 313 15.77 -0.61 -6.61
N GLY A 314 14.46 -0.40 -6.52
CA GLY A 314 13.57 -1.07 -5.56
C GLY A 314 13.32 -2.53 -5.94
N GLU A 315 14.35 -3.34 -5.92
CA GLU A 315 14.29 -4.77 -6.27
C GLU A 315 14.38 -5.64 -5.02
N PRO A 316 13.42 -6.54 -4.77
CA PRO A 316 13.44 -7.41 -3.60
C PRO A 316 14.73 -8.22 -3.45
N ARG A 317 15.15 -8.40 -2.19
CA ARG A 317 16.29 -9.26 -1.83
C ARG A 317 15.85 -10.71 -1.66
N ASN A 318 16.75 -11.64 -1.89
CA ASN A 318 16.54 -13.02 -1.47
C ASN A 318 16.54 -13.11 0.07
N LYS A 319 15.64 -13.90 0.61
CA LYS A 319 15.54 -14.20 2.06
C LYS A 319 15.80 -15.69 2.28
N PRO A 320 16.59 -16.12 3.28
CA PRO A 320 17.37 -15.31 4.23
C PRO A 320 18.60 -14.63 3.56
N PRO A 321 19.18 -13.57 4.19
CA PRO A 321 18.88 -13.03 5.51
C PRO A 321 17.63 -12.13 5.54
N TYR A 322 16.99 -12.04 6.72
CA TYR A 322 15.82 -11.20 6.94
C TYR A 322 16.19 -9.79 7.43
N PRO A 323 15.37 -8.76 7.20
CA PRO A 323 15.63 -7.39 7.64
C PRO A 323 15.84 -7.24 9.16
N THR A 324 15.26 -8.13 9.96
CA THR A 324 15.48 -8.15 11.42
C THR A 324 16.95 -8.28 11.81
N ASN A 325 17.78 -8.83 10.92
CA ASN A 325 19.23 -8.96 11.10
C ASN A 325 20.02 -8.16 10.07
N HIS A 326 19.54 -8.09 8.82
CA HIS A 326 20.24 -7.47 7.67
C HIS A 326 19.27 -6.60 6.88
N GLY A 327 18.83 -5.51 7.48
CA GLY A 327 17.94 -4.51 6.89
C GLY A 327 18.70 -3.37 6.20
N VAL A 328 18.34 -2.13 6.54
CA VAL A 328 18.96 -0.93 5.96
C VAL A 328 20.46 -0.90 6.26
N HIS A 329 21.25 -0.73 5.21
CA HIS A 329 22.72 -0.77 5.26
C HIS A 329 23.31 -2.01 5.95
N GLY A 330 22.62 -3.15 5.81
CA GLY A 330 23.01 -4.40 6.44
C GLY A 330 22.84 -4.44 7.96
N ARG A 331 22.14 -3.46 8.56
CA ARG A 331 21.91 -3.36 9.99
C ARG A 331 20.53 -3.91 10.38
N PRO A 332 20.35 -4.41 11.62
CA PRO A 332 19.04 -4.84 12.09
C PRO A 332 17.99 -3.71 11.94
N THR A 333 16.88 -4.02 11.29
CA THR A 333 15.85 -3.03 11.00
C THR A 333 14.48 -3.55 11.43
N LEU A 334 13.81 -2.76 12.28
CA LEU A 334 12.41 -2.98 12.65
C LEU A 334 11.51 -2.34 11.60
N MET A 335 10.76 -3.15 10.85
CA MET A 335 9.80 -2.64 9.89
C MET A 335 8.40 -3.16 10.19
N ASN A 336 7.44 -2.24 10.30
CA ASN A 336 6.03 -2.56 10.41
C ASN A 336 5.19 -1.62 9.53
N ASN A 337 4.02 -2.09 9.17
CA ASN A 337 2.98 -1.31 8.49
C ASN A 337 2.40 -0.23 9.43
N VAL A 338 1.78 0.80 8.84
CA VAL A 338 1.13 1.94 9.52
C VAL A 338 0.12 1.49 10.57
N GLU A 339 -0.86 0.66 10.18
CA GLU A 339 -1.89 0.16 11.09
C GLU A 339 -1.29 -0.65 12.24
N THR A 340 -0.26 -1.45 11.97
CA THR A 340 0.42 -2.23 13.01
C THR A 340 1.01 -1.33 14.09
N PHE A 341 1.71 -0.26 13.71
CA PHE A 341 2.25 0.69 14.68
C PHE A 341 1.15 1.46 15.42
N SER A 342 0.07 1.86 14.73
CA SER A 342 -1.02 2.63 15.34
C SER A 342 -1.76 1.87 16.46
N PHE A 343 -1.76 0.54 16.42
CA PHE A 343 -2.38 -0.29 17.46
C PHE A 343 -1.54 -0.46 18.72
N VAL A 344 -0.23 -0.22 18.65
CA VAL A 344 0.66 -0.40 19.81
C VAL A 344 0.27 0.45 21.01
N PRO A 345 -0.01 1.76 20.89
CA PRO A 345 -0.46 2.58 22.02
C PRO A 345 -1.77 2.09 22.64
N ALA A 346 -2.75 1.68 21.83
CA ALA A 346 -4.02 1.16 22.31
C ALA A 346 -3.82 -0.11 23.15
N ILE A 347 -3.09 -1.09 22.62
CA ILE A 347 -2.79 -2.35 23.31
C ILE A 347 -2.09 -2.11 24.64
N LEU A 348 -1.10 -1.22 24.66
CA LEU A 348 -0.33 -0.91 25.87
C LEU A 348 -1.10 -0.03 26.87
N SER A 349 -2.13 0.67 26.41
CA SER A 349 -3.03 1.45 27.29
C SER A 349 -4.03 0.58 28.02
N GLU A 350 -4.73 -0.31 27.31
CA GLU A 350 -5.83 -1.10 27.86
C GLU A 350 -5.40 -2.51 28.33
N GLY A 351 -4.24 -2.98 27.87
CA GLY A 351 -3.72 -4.31 28.18
C GLY A 351 -4.18 -5.40 27.20
N PRO A 352 -3.42 -6.53 27.12
CA PRO A 352 -3.63 -7.57 26.13
C PRO A 352 -4.98 -8.30 26.27
N ALA A 353 -5.50 -8.45 27.48
CA ALA A 353 -6.78 -9.13 27.71
C ALA A 353 -7.96 -8.30 27.19
N ALA A 354 -7.99 -6.98 27.48
CA ALA A 354 -9.01 -6.08 26.98
C ALA A 354 -8.95 -5.97 25.46
N TRP A 355 -7.74 -5.81 24.90
CA TRP A 355 -7.55 -5.80 23.43
C TRP A 355 -8.14 -7.05 22.77
N LYS A 356 -7.82 -8.25 23.26
CA LYS A 356 -8.35 -9.50 22.69
C LYS A 356 -9.87 -9.58 22.73
N ALA A 357 -10.49 -9.02 23.76
CA ALA A 357 -11.94 -9.07 23.95
C ALA A 357 -12.72 -8.27 22.89
N HIS A 358 -12.08 -7.37 22.15
CA HIS A 358 -12.74 -6.62 21.07
C HIS A 358 -13.02 -7.48 19.83
N GLY A 359 -12.25 -8.54 19.59
CA GLY A 359 -12.45 -9.40 18.42
C GLY A 359 -13.73 -10.24 18.52
N THR A 360 -14.19 -10.73 17.38
CA THR A 360 -15.37 -11.59 17.23
C THR A 360 -14.99 -12.93 16.60
N HIS A 361 -15.86 -13.95 16.72
CA HIS A 361 -15.66 -15.28 16.12
C HIS A 361 -14.30 -15.94 16.45
N GLY A 362 -13.73 -15.62 17.63
CA GLY A 362 -12.44 -16.16 18.07
C GLY A 362 -11.21 -15.35 17.58
N ALA A 363 -11.40 -14.33 16.76
CA ALA A 363 -10.36 -13.38 16.40
C ALA A 363 -10.09 -12.38 17.55
N THR A 364 -9.01 -11.61 17.45
CA THR A 364 -8.55 -10.72 18.53
C THR A 364 -8.34 -9.29 18.05
N GLY A 365 -8.84 -8.31 18.81
CA GLY A 365 -8.58 -6.89 18.61
C GLY A 365 -9.40 -6.26 17.49
N TRP A 366 -8.90 -5.15 16.98
CA TRP A 366 -9.51 -4.33 15.95
C TRP A 366 -8.83 -4.52 14.60
N LYS A 367 -9.56 -4.14 13.53
CA LYS A 367 -9.04 -4.10 12.17
C LYS A 367 -9.57 -2.87 11.43
N PHE A 368 -8.68 -2.12 10.81
CA PHE A 368 -9.05 -1.15 9.79
C PHE A 368 -9.28 -1.87 8.47
N LEU A 369 -10.47 -1.71 7.91
CA LEU A 369 -10.83 -2.26 6.60
C LEU A 369 -11.12 -1.11 5.64
N SER A 370 -10.50 -1.15 4.46
CA SER A 370 -10.90 -0.33 3.32
C SER A 370 -11.95 -1.09 2.51
N VAL A 371 -13.09 -0.47 2.23
CA VAL A 371 -14.18 -1.07 1.48
C VAL A 371 -14.46 -0.25 0.23
N ALA A 372 -14.44 -0.91 -0.92
CA ALA A 372 -14.68 -0.28 -2.22
C ALA A 372 -15.44 -1.23 -3.17
N GLY A 373 -15.72 -0.77 -4.39
CA GLY A 373 -16.48 -1.50 -5.39
C GLY A 373 -17.96 -1.15 -5.35
N ASP A 374 -18.83 -2.16 -5.38
CA ASP A 374 -20.28 -1.97 -5.55
C ASP A 374 -21.04 -1.86 -4.21
N VAL A 375 -20.52 -1.08 -3.28
CA VAL A 375 -21.18 -0.71 -2.03
C VAL A 375 -21.74 0.71 -2.11
N ALA A 376 -22.79 0.98 -1.31
CA ALA A 376 -23.45 2.30 -1.31
C ALA A 376 -22.57 3.41 -0.72
N LYS A 377 -21.76 3.08 0.30
CA LYS A 377 -20.87 4.02 1.00
C LYS A 377 -19.47 3.39 1.14
N PRO A 378 -18.63 3.49 0.09
CA PRO A 378 -17.25 3.05 0.20
C PRO A 378 -16.46 3.92 1.19
N GLY A 379 -15.43 3.36 1.82
CA GLY A 379 -14.63 4.10 2.80
C GLY A 379 -13.80 3.21 3.70
N VAL A 380 -13.22 3.80 4.76
CA VAL A 380 -12.47 3.08 5.79
C VAL A 380 -13.29 2.99 7.06
N VAL A 381 -13.36 1.79 7.62
CA VAL A 381 -13.99 1.51 8.91
C VAL A 381 -13.01 0.79 9.84
N CYS A 382 -13.14 1.02 11.14
CA CYS A 382 -12.44 0.25 12.17
C CYS A 382 -13.47 -0.60 12.89
N VAL A 383 -13.35 -1.91 12.77
CA VAL A 383 -14.30 -2.89 13.29
C VAL A 383 -13.58 -3.97 14.08
N PRO A 384 -14.28 -4.73 14.96
CA PRO A 384 -13.72 -5.92 15.57
C PRO A 384 -13.15 -6.87 14.52
N MET A 385 -11.92 -7.38 14.75
CA MET A 385 -11.38 -8.45 13.91
C MET A 385 -12.34 -9.64 13.92
N GLY A 386 -12.61 -10.23 12.75
CA GLY A 386 -13.59 -11.30 12.59
C GLY A 386 -15.00 -10.82 12.19
N THR A 387 -15.23 -9.50 12.03
CA THR A 387 -16.44 -8.98 11.38
C THR A 387 -16.58 -9.60 9.98
N THR A 388 -17.80 -10.04 9.59
CA THR A 388 -18.02 -10.67 8.29
C THR A 388 -18.19 -9.65 7.18
N VAL A 389 -17.99 -10.06 5.91
CA VAL A 389 -18.21 -9.16 4.76
C VAL A 389 -19.68 -8.74 4.68
N ARG A 390 -20.61 -9.64 5.01
CA ARG A 390 -22.04 -9.31 5.05
C ARG A 390 -22.33 -8.20 6.06
N THR A 391 -21.91 -8.36 7.31
CA THR A 391 -22.05 -7.33 8.35
C THR A 391 -21.38 -6.01 7.92
N LEU A 392 -20.18 -6.10 7.34
CA LEU A 392 -19.45 -4.94 6.86
C LEU A 392 -20.25 -4.14 5.81
N VAL A 393 -20.81 -4.83 4.82
CA VAL A 393 -21.61 -4.20 3.75
C VAL A 393 -22.92 -3.64 4.31
N ASP A 394 -23.67 -4.44 5.07
CA ASP A 394 -25.02 -4.08 5.49
C ASP A 394 -25.02 -2.98 6.58
N GLU A 395 -24.15 -3.08 7.59
CA GLU A 395 -24.17 -2.19 8.74
C GLU A 395 -23.24 -0.98 8.61
N HIS A 396 -22.11 -1.13 7.90
CA HIS A 396 -21.09 -0.08 7.84
C HIS A 396 -21.04 0.65 6.49
N CYS A 397 -21.42 -0.03 5.38
CA CYS A 397 -21.35 0.54 4.05
C CYS A 397 -22.72 0.90 3.45
N GLY A 398 -23.80 0.79 4.22
CA GLY A 398 -25.15 1.16 3.77
C GLY A 398 -25.78 0.20 2.74
N GLY A 399 -25.28 -1.03 2.67
CA GLY A 399 -25.71 -2.06 1.73
C GLY A 399 -24.97 -2.01 0.39
N MET A 400 -25.45 -2.83 -0.53
CA MET A 400 -24.99 -2.82 -1.92
C MET A 400 -25.48 -1.57 -2.65
N ARG A 401 -24.67 -1.08 -3.58
CA ARG A 401 -25.00 0.07 -4.43
C ARG A 401 -26.27 -0.22 -5.26
N ASP A 402 -27.15 0.75 -5.35
CA ASP A 402 -28.36 0.73 -6.17
C ASP A 402 -29.28 -0.49 -5.91
N GLY A 403 -29.15 -1.14 -4.73
CA GLY A 403 -29.91 -2.33 -4.38
C GLY A 403 -29.50 -3.60 -5.15
N LEU A 404 -28.34 -3.60 -5.78
CA LEU A 404 -27.79 -4.76 -6.48
C LEU A 404 -27.54 -5.93 -5.51
N ALA A 405 -27.52 -7.16 -6.02
CA ALA A 405 -27.11 -8.31 -5.24
C ALA A 405 -25.57 -8.47 -5.28
N MET A 406 -24.98 -8.94 -4.19
CA MET A 406 -23.56 -9.28 -4.15
C MET A 406 -23.32 -10.58 -4.93
N LYS A 407 -22.35 -10.58 -5.85
CA LYS A 407 -21.87 -11.74 -6.60
C LYS A 407 -20.62 -12.34 -5.97
N ALA A 408 -19.67 -11.47 -5.67
CA ALA A 408 -18.35 -11.86 -5.18
C ALA A 408 -17.75 -10.79 -4.28
N PHE A 409 -16.65 -11.12 -3.61
CA PHE A 409 -15.81 -10.17 -2.92
C PHE A 409 -14.34 -10.63 -2.91
N CYS A 410 -13.43 -9.67 -2.78
CA CYS A 410 -12.03 -9.92 -2.53
C CYS A 410 -11.69 -9.34 -1.14
N PRO A 411 -11.28 -10.15 -0.14
CA PRO A 411 -11.19 -9.69 1.25
C PRO A 411 -9.86 -9.03 1.62
N GLY A 412 -8.84 -9.14 0.77
CA GLY A 412 -7.46 -8.80 1.15
C GLY A 412 -6.70 -7.92 0.16
N GLY A 413 -7.39 -7.26 -0.78
CA GLY A 413 -6.76 -6.50 -1.87
C GLY A 413 -6.48 -7.36 -3.10
N ALA A 414 -5.91 -6.75 -4.13
CA ALA A 414 -5.68 -7.37 -5.44
C ALA A 414 -4.93 -8.71 -5.40
N SER A 415 -4.10 -8.94 -4.39
CA SER A 415 -3.35 -10.19 -4.19
C SER A 415 -4.18 -11.36 -3.65
N ALA A 416 -5.38 -11.07 -3.10
CA ALA A 416 -6.23 -12.10 -2.52
C ALA A 416 -7.12 -12.78 -3.58
N PRO A 417 -7.34 -14.11 -3.48
CA PRO A 417 -8.36 -14.80 -4.24
C PRO A 417 -9.77 -14.24 -4.04
N PHE A 418 -10.55 -14.13 -5.10
CA PHE A 418 -11.98 -13.82 -5.03
C PHE A 418 -12.77 -14.94 -4.38
N LEU A 419 -13.78 -14.59 -3.60
CA LEU A 419 -14.74 -15.50 -2.99
C LEU A 419 -16.16 -15.17 -3.44
N PRO A 420 -17.03 -16.18 -3.62
CA PRO A 420 -18.43 -15.95 -3.98
C PRO A 420 -19.24 -15.39 -2.79
N ALA A 421 -20.34 -14.71 -3.07
CA ALA A 421 -21.24 -14.13 -2.06
C ALA A 421 -21.75 -15.15 -1.03
N SER A 422 -21.81 -16.45 -1.38
CA SER A 422 -22.17 -17.52 -0.44
C SER A 422 -21.20 -17.66 0.73
N LEU A 423 -19.98 -17.13 0.63
CA LEU A 423 -18.97 -17.11 1.68
C LEU A 423 -18.89 -15.77 2.42
N ALA A 424 -19.82 -14.82 2.19
CA ALA A 424 -19.79 -13.49 2.79
C ALA A 424 -19.95 -13.49 4.33
N ASP A 425 -20.40 -14.59 4.92
CA ASP A 425 -20.53 -14.78 6.37
C ASP A 425 -19.25 -15.38 7.01
N THR A 426 -18.20 -15.61 6.23
CA THR A 426 -16.90 -16.04 6.75
C THR A 426 -16.24 -14.87 7.51
N PRO A 427 -15.73 -15.09 8.74
CA PRO A 427 -15.04 -14.05 9.50
C PRO A 427 -13.82 -13.49 8.77
N LEU A 428 -13.68 -12.18 8.76
CA LEU A 428 -12.49 -11.49 8.23
C LEU A 428 -11.37 -11.58 9.27
N ASP A 429 -10.71 -12.73 9.32
CA ASP A 429 -9.50 -12.98 10.06
C ASP A 429 -8.50 -13.82 9.25
N PHE A 430 -7.28 -13.96 9.73
CA PHE A 430 -6.19 -14.64 9.00
C PHE A 430 -6.47 -16.12 8.76
N GLU A 431 -6.99 -16.83 9.77
CA GLU A 431 -7.21 -18.28 9.71
C GLU A 431 -8.48 -18.63 8.94
N ALA A 432 -9.58 -17.91 9.17
CA ALA A 432 -10.86 -18.18 8.50
C ALA A 432 -10.75 -17.89 6.99
N MET A 433 -10.13 -16.77 6.61
CA MET A 433 -9.91 -16.45 5.20
C MET A 433 -9.00 -17.46 4.50
N THR A 434 -7.94 -17.93 5.17
CA THR A 434 -7.07 -19.00 4.63
C THR A 434 -7.85 -20.31 4.43
N LYS A 435 -8.71 -20.69 5.39
CA LYS A 435 -9.56 -21.89 5.25
C LYS A 435 -10.60 -21.75 4.15
N ALA A 436 -11.09 -20.55 3.90
CA ALA A 436 -11.99 -20.27 2.78
C ALA A 436 -11.30 -20.26 1.41
N GLY A 437 -9.98 -20.43 1.36
CA GLY A 437 -9.19 -20.41 0.12
C GLY A 437 -8.82 -19.02 -0.38
N SER A 438 -8.83 -18.03 0.53
CA SER A 438 -8.39 -16.65 0.25
C SER A 438 -7.42 -16.18 1.35
N MET A 439 -7.26 -14.88 1.54
CA MET A 439 -6.45 -14.30 2.61
C MET A 439 -7.04 -12.95 3.06
N LEU A 440 -6.87 -12.62 4.34
CA LEU A 440 -7.22 -11.29 4.86
C LEU A 440 -6.36 -10.19 4.23
N GLY A 441 -5.13 -10.52 3.87
CA GLY A 441 -4.20 -9.60 3.19
C GLY A 441 -4.04 -8.29 3.96
N SER A 442 -4.14 -7.19 3.23
CA SER A 442 -4.11 -5.83 3.79
C SER A 442 -5.42 -5.43 4.50
N GLY A 443 -6.50 -6.19 4.32
CA GLY A 443 -7.85 -5.82 4.78
C GLY A 443 -8.57 -4.87 3.83
N ALA A 444 -8.31 -5.00 2.54
CA ALA A 444 -9.00 -4.28 1.47
C ALA A 444 -10.14 -5.14 0.93
N VAL A 445 -11.36 -4.78 1.24
CA VAL A 445 -12.55 -5.51 0.80
C VAL A 445 -13.11 -4.87 -0.48
N LEU A 446 -12.90 -5.54 -1.62
CA LEU A 446 -13.52 -5.16 -2.88
C LEU A 446 -14.81 -5.97 -3.06
N VAL A 447 -15.95 -5.30 -3.10
CA VAL A 447 -17.27 -5.93 -3.26
C VAL A 447 -17.71 -5.82 -4.71
N VAL A 448 -18.20 -6.93 -5.26
CA VAL A 448 -18.57 -7.08 -6.67
C VAL A 448 -20.05 -7.46 -6.78
N ALA A 449 -20.81 -6.71 -7.57
CA ALA A 449 -22.24 -6.97 -7.80
C ALA A 449 -22.50 -8.01 -8.87
N GLU A 450 -23.71 -8.56 -8.88
CA GLU A 450 -24.22 -9.36 -9.99
C GLU A 450 -24.17 -8.57 -11.31
N GLY A 451 -23.89 -9.28 -12.41
CA GLY A 451 -23.73 -8.70 -13.74
C GLY A 451 -22.30 -8.30 -14.09
N VAL A 452 -21.36 -8.27 -13.14
CA VAL A 452 -19.94 -8.03 -13.44
C VAL A 452 -19.32 -9.29 -14.06
N ASP A 453 -18.55 -9.12 -15.13
CA ASP A 453 -17.73 -10.18 -15.72
C ASP A 453 -16.50 -10.43 -14.84
N MET A 454 -16.45 -11.61 -14.21
CA MET A 454 -15.36 -11.97 -13.29
C MET A 454 -14.05 -12.25 -14.01
N LEU A 455 -14.08 -12.71 -15.26
CA LEU A 455 -12.86 -12.93 -16.04
C LEU A 455 -12.23 -11.60 -16.45
N ASP A 456 -13.05 -10.63 -16.83
CA ASP A 456 -12.58 -9.26 -17.14
C ASP A 456 -11.95 -8.60 -15.92
N LEU A 457 -12.60 -8.68 -14.77
CA LEU A 457 -12.05 -8.17 -13.52
C LEU A 457 -10.73 -8.87 -13.12
N ALA A 458 -10.66 -10.20 -13.24
CA ALA A 458 -9.43 -10.93 -12.98
C ALA A 458 -8.32 -10.55 -13.95
N THR A 459 -8.62 -10.36 -15.24
CA THR A 459 -7.67 -9.89 -16.25
C THR A 459 -7.12 -8.50 -15.89
N ASN A 460 -7.97 -7.58 -15.44
CA ASN A 460 -7.55 -6.28 -14.96
C ASN A 460 -6.54 -6.40 -13.81
N VAL A 461 -6.82 -7.24 -12.82
CA VAL A 461 -5.91 -7.43 -11.66
C VAL A 461 -4.59 -8.11 -12.07
N VAL A 462 -4.62 -9.12 -12.95
CA VAL A 462 -3.39 -9.75 -13.47
C VAL A 462 -2.56 -8.72 -14.27
N THR A 463 -3.22 -7.84 -15.01
CA THR A 463 -2.58 -6.73 -15.74
C THR A 463 -1.89 -5.76 -14.80
N PHE A 464 -2.51 -5.44 -13.65
CA PHE A 464 -1.87 -4.66 -12.60
C PHE A 464 -0.54 -5.30 -12.16
N PHE A 465 -0.51 -6.59 -11.82
CA PHE A 465 0.71 -7.27 -11.38
C PHE A 465 1.81 -7.30 -12.47
N ARG A 466 1.42 -7.46 -13.73
CA ARG A 466 2.36 -7.33 -14.86
C ARG A 466 3.01 -5.95 -14.88
N ASN A 467 2.20 -4.90 -14.79
CA ASN A 467 2.67 -3.51 -14.86
C ASN A 467 3.57 -3.13 -13.69
N GLU A 468 3.32 -3.70 -12.51
CA GLU A 468 4.06 -3.43 -11.27
C GLU A 468 5.25 -4.37 -11.04
N SER A 469 5.52 -5.29 -11.95
CA SER A 469 6.68 -6.17 -11.86
C SER A 469 7.98 -5.38 -11.96
N CYS A 470 8.86 -5.50 -10.96
CA CYS A 470 10.19 -4.86 -11.00
C CYS A 470 11.14 -5.43 -12.08
N GLY A 471 10.75 -6.54 -12.71
CA GLY A 471 11.51 -7.18 -13.78
C GLY A 471 12.73 -8.00 -13.33
N LYS A 472 13.04 -8.09 -12.03
CA LYS A 472 14.22 -8.77 -11.53
C LYS A 472 14.23 -10.26 -11.83
N CYS A 473 13.20 -11.00 -11.41
CA CYS A 473 13.15 -12.44 -11.61
C CYS A 473 12.38 -12.83 -12.88
N VAL A 474 12.92 -13.80 -13.61
CA VAL A 474 12.38 -14.27 -14.90
C VAL A 474 10.94 -14.77 -14.78
N PRO A 475 10.57 -15.62 -13.79
CA PRO A 475 9.21 -16.14 -13.70
C PRO A 475 8.16 -15.02 -13.63
N CYS A 476 8.35 -14.03 -12.77
CA CYS A 476 7.44 -12.89 -12.66
C CYS A 476 7.43 -12.05 -13.95
N ARG A 477 8.60 -11.58 -14.42
CA ARG A 477 8.71 -10.70 -15.61
C ARG A 477 8.08 -11.30 -16.86
N VAL A 478 8.41 -12.56 -17.16
CA VAL A 478 7.96 -13.24 -18.38
C VAL A 478 6.60 -13.88 -18.16
N GLY A 479 6.36 -14.45 -16.99
CA GLY A 479 5.12 -15.17 -16.68
C GLY A 479 3.91 -14.25 -16.61
N SER A 480 4.02 -13.09 -15.95
CA SER A 480 2.92 -12.13 -15.89
C SER A 480 2.55 -11.56 -17.26
N GLU A 481 3.54 -11.25 -18.10
CA GLU A 481 3.31 -10.81 -19.48
C GLU A 481 2.63 -11.89 -20.31
N LYS A 482 3.08 -13.17 -20.19
CA LYS A 482 2.45 -14.29 -20.88
C LYS A 482 1.01 -14.50 -20.42
N ALA A 483 0.76 -14.37 -19.11
CA ALA A 483 -0.58 -14.52 -18.55
C ALA A 483 -1.55 -13.50 -19.13
N VAL A 484 -1.18 -12.21 -19.16
CA VAL A 484 -2.01 -11.14 -19.71
C VAL A 484 -2.31 -11.41 -21.19
N ARG A 485 -1.31 -11.74 -22.01
CA ARG A 485 -1.53 -12.03 -23.44
C ARG A 485 -2.48 -13.20 -23.68
N VAL A 486 -2.40 -14.24 -22.86
CA VAL A 486 -3.32 -15.37 -22.96
C VAL A 486 -4.74 -14.96 -22.57
N LEU A 487 -4.91 -14.17 -21.49
CA LEU A 487 -6.22 -13.68 -21.05
C LEU A 487 -6.85 -12.74 -22.09
N GLU A 488 -6.09 -11.84 -22.67
CA GLU A 488 -6.54 -10.96 -23.76
C GLU A 488 -6.97 -11.79 -24.99
N ALA A 489 -6.24 -12.86 -25.33
CA ALA A 489 -6.61 -13.76 -26.43
C ALA A 489 -7.90 -14.55 -26.12
N VAL A 490 -8.09 -14.99 -24.87
CA VAL A 490 -9.35 -15.64 -24.43
C VAL A 490 -10.53 -14.69 -24.58
N GLN A 491 -10.41 -13.45 -24.08
CA GLN A 491 -11.46 -12.44 -24.17
C GLN A 491 -11.79 -12.05 -25.63
N ALA A 492 -10.79 -12.08 -26.51
CA ALA A 492 -10.99 -11.86 -27.95
C ALA A 492 -11.57 -13.06 -28.70
N GLY A 493 -11.75 -14.23 -28.04
CA GLY A 493 -12.22 -15.47 -28.68
C GLY A 493 -11.19 -16.15 -29.59
N GLY A 494 -9.89 -15.78 -29.41
CA GLY A 494 -8.79 -16.29 -30.24
C GLY A 494 -7.86 -17.30 -29.53
N ALA A 495 -8.19 -17.73 -28.31
CA ALA A 495 -7.39 -18.69 -27.57
C ALA A 495 -7.76 -20.14 -27.92
N ASP A 496 -6.78 -21.07 -27.78
CA ASP A 496 -7.06 -22.52 -27.88
C ASP A 496 -7.70 -23.07 -26.58
N ALA A 497 -8.26 -24.25 -26.65
CA ALA A 497 -9.01 -24.87 -25.56
C ALA A 497 -8.18 -25.09 -24.28
N ASP A 498 -6.86 -25.25 -24.43
CA ASP A 498 -5.94 -25.54 -23.30
C ASP A 498 -5.27 -24.28 -22.72
N ALA A 499 -5.65 -23.09 -23.21
CA ALA A 499 -5.00 -21.84 -22.84
C ALA A 499 -5.09 -21.57 -21.33
N LEU A 500 -6.26 -21.82 -20.75
CA LEU A 500 -6.51 -21.58 -19.32
C LEU A 500 -5.82 -22.63 -18.44
N ASP A 501 -5.74 -23.89 -18.86
CA ASP A 501 -5.03 -24.94 -18.14
C ASP A 501 -3.53 -24.62 -18.04
N ARG A 502 -2.95 -24.09 -19.12
CA ARG A 502 -1.55 -23.62 -19.11
C ARG A 502 -1.33 -22.44 -18.14
N LEU A 503 -2.35 -21.61 -17.87
CA LEU A 503 -2.25 -20.55 -16.86
C LEU A 503 -2.28 -21.12 -15.44
N VAL A 504 -2.98 -22.22 -15.19
CA VAL A 504 -2.93 -22.91 -13.89
C VAL A 504 -1.54 -23.51 -13.64
N GLU A 505 -0.91 -24.12 -14.65
CA GLU A 505 0.48 -24.59 -14.55
C GLU A 505 1.47 -23.44 -14.35
N LEU A 506 1.23 -22.32 -15.01
CA LEU A 506 2.04 -21.11 -14.84
C LEU A 506 1.92 -20.53 -13.43
N ASP A 507 0.72 -20.59 -12.80
CA ASP A 507 0.52 -20.16 -11.41
C ASP A 507 1.44 -20.93 -10.46
N GLU A 508 1.50 -22.25 -10.57
CA GLU A 508 2.41 -23.05 -9.75
C GLU A 508 3.87 -22.64 -9.95
N THR A 509 4.28 -22.42 -11.20
CA THR A 509 5.63 -21.96 -11.52
C THR A 509 5.92 -20.59 -10.88
N LEU A 510 5.03 -19.62 -11.03
CA LEU A 510 5.16 -18.29 -10.45
C LEU A 510 5.26 -18.34 -8.93
N ARG A 511 4.38 -19.10 -8.30
CA ARG A 511 4.30 -19.24 -6.84
C ARG A 511 5.57 -19.87 -6.25
N LEU A 512 6.15 -20.87 -6.92
CA LEU A 512 7.32 -21.61 -6.41
C LEU A 512 8.66 -20.95 -6.74
N THR A 513 8.75 -20.13 -7.78
CA THR A 513 10.03 -19.65 -8.29
C THR A 513 10.22 -18.13 -8.28
N SER A 514 9.17 -17.36 -7.97
CA SER A 514 9.30 -15.90 -7.84
C SER A 514 9.96 -15.53 -6.51
N ILE A 515 10.81 -14.49 -6.52
CA ILE A 515 11.59 -14.05 -5.36
C ILE A 515 10.70 -13.45 -4.25
N CYS A 516 9.64 -12.74 -4.61
CA CYS A 516 8.78 -12.00 -3.67
C CYS A 516 7.30 -12.31 -3.86
N GLY A 517 6.49 -11.82 -2.90
CA GLY A 517 5.05 -12.02 -2.88
C GLY A 517 4.34 -11.54 -4.14
N LEU A 518 4.80 -10.43 -4.77
CA LEU A 518 4.17 -9.94 -6.01
C LEU A 518 4.10 -11.06 -7.07
N GLY A 519 5.25 -11.65 -7.42
CA GLY A 519 5.27 -12.70 -8.44
C GLY A 519 4.55 -13.98 -8.01
N GLN A 520 4.48 -14.25 -6.70
CA GLN A 520 3.84 -15.46 -6.16
C GLN A 520 2.32 -15.40 -6.18
N VAL A 521 1.70 -14.22 -6.30
CA VAL A 521 0.25 -14.01 -6.23
C VAL A 521 -0.38 -13.55 -7.55
N VAL A 522 0.41 -13.36 -8.61
CA VAL A 522 -0.05 -12.80 -9.91
C VAL A 522 -1.34 -13.45 -10.40
N LEU A 523 -1.46 -14.77 -10.32
CA LEU A 523 -2.60 -15.51 -10.86
C LEU A 523 -3.65 -15.91 -9.81
N ASN A 524 -3.51 -15.50 -8.54
CA ASN A 524 -4.53 -15.73 -7.52
C ASN A 524 -5.94 -15.25 -7.94
N PRO A 525 -6.11 -14.05 -8.54
CA PRO A 525 -7.42 -13.59 -9.01
C PRO A 525 -8.00 -14.53 -10.06
N LEU A 526 -7.23 -14.92 -11.05
CA LEU A 526 -7.66 -15.82 -12.11
C LEU A 526 -8.01 -17.22 -11.58
N THR A 527 -7.12 -17.84 -10.81
CA THR A 527 -7.35 -19.21 -10.30
C THR A 527 -8.57 -19.28 -9.39
N SER A 528 -8.89 -18.21 -8.67
CA SER A 528 -10.12 -18.13 -7.89
C SER A 528 -11.37 -17.99 -8.77
N VAL A 529 -11.31 -17.23 -9.86
CA VAL A 529 -12.40 -17.09 -10.83
C VAL A 529 -12.66 -18.42 -11.54
N LEU A 530 -11.62 -19.11 -11.99
CA LEU A 530 -11.73 -20.46 -12.56
C LEU A 530 -12.41 -21.46 -11.60
N ARG A 531 -12.15 -21.34 -10.30
CA ARG A 531 -12.71 -22.21 -9.26
C ARG A 531 -14.18 -21.90 -8.95
N HIS A 532 -14.53 -20.64 -8.81
CA HIS A 532 -15.84 -20.22 -8.27
C HIS A 532 -16.84 -19.79 -9.34
N PHE A 533 -16.37 -19.43 -10.55
CA PHE A 533 -17.18 -18.93 -11.67
C PHE A 533 -16.82 -19.65 -12.98
N PRO A 534 -16.74 -21.01 -12.99
CA PRO A 534 -16.27 -21.77 -14.15
C PRO A 534 -17.17 -21.64 -15.39
N ASP A 535 -18.47 -21.38 -15.23
CA ASP A 535 -19.40 -21.24 -16.35
C ASP A 535 -19.13 -19.93 -17.11
N GLU A 536 -18.90 -18.81 -16.43
CA GLU A 536 -18.54 -17.54 -17.06
C GLU A 536 -17.24 -17.64 -17.86
N VAL A 537 -16.27 -18.35 -17.33
CA VAL A 537 -14.98 -18.54 -18.02
C VAL A 537 -15.14 -19.40 -19.26
N ARG A 538 -15.98 -20.45 -19.21
CA ARG A 538 -16.29 -21.30 -20.39
C ARG A 538 -17.01 -20.50 -21.46
N ASP A 539 -17.99 -19.69 -21.09
CA ASP A 539 -18.75 -18.84 -22.01
C ASP A 539 -17.85 -17.80 -22.70
N ALA A 540 -16.93 -17.21 -21.96
CA ALA A 540 -15.97 -16.25 -22.51
C ALA A 540 -14.93 -16.89 -23.45
N ALA A 541 -14.55 -18.14 -23.19
CA ALA A 541 -13.62 -18.90 -24.01
C ALA A 541 -14.28 -19.58 -25.23
N ALA A 542 -15.62 -19.58 -25.32
CA ALA A 542 -16.33 -20.16 -26.46
C ALA A 542 -16.04 -19.36 -27.75
N PRO A 543 -15.80 -20.03 -28.88
CA PRO A 543 -15.59 -19.34 -30.15
C PRO A 543 -16.79 -18.44 -30.46
N ARG A 544 -16.54 -17.16 -30.62
CA ARG A 544 -17.55 -16.22 -31.13
C ARG A 544 -17.71 -16.49 -32.60
N GLY A 545 -18.82 -17.18 -32.96
CA GLY A 545 -19.15 -17.60 -34.31
C GLY A 545 -19.33 -16.44 -35.30
#